data_d0e78393c955ff938e913a7f15b89040
#
_entry.id   d0e78393c955ff938e913a7f15b89040
#
_cell.length_a   1.000
_cell.length_b   1.000
_cell.length_c   1.000
_cell.angle_alpha   90.00
_cell.angle_beta   90.00
_cell.angle_gamma   90.00
#
_symmetry.space_group_name_H-M   'P 1'
#
loop_
_entity.id
_entity.type
_entity.pdbx_description
1 polymer ?
#
loop_
_entity_poly.entity_id
_entity_poly.type
_entity_poly.pdbx_seq_one_letter_code
_entity_poly.pdbx_strand_id
1 'polypeptide(L)'
;LDRIDHKQNIILYNPTKGWKVTERLINAFPDWHFEPLKGLNREQLSEKLYQAKLYIDFGHHPGRDRMPREAAMHGCCLITGKLGSAGNMVDLPIPPQYKLDSNANGFVEQFGLLAANIMGGFPKHFAVFEPYRKWLQDEPRIFKEQIAAYFLQSNKGTNNQS
;
A
#
# COMPACT_ATOMS: atom_id res chain seq x y z
N LEU A 1 8.94 13.09 12.47
CA LEU A 1 10.21 13.32 11.78
C LEU A 1 11.28 12.32 12.19
N ASP A 2 11.30 11.92 13.47
CA ASP A 2 12.21 10.88 13.96
C ASP A 2 11.97 9.51 13.30
N ARG A 3 10.87 9.34 12.58
CA ARG A 3 10.47 8.07 11.95
C ARG A 3 11.10 7.82 10.58
N ILE A 4 11.87 8.78 10.05
CA ILE A 4 12.47 8.66 8.72
C ILE A 4 13.88 8.09 8.80
N ASP A 5 14.65 8.49 9.81
CA ASP A 5 16.08 8.21 9.90
C ASP A 5 16.42 6.73 10.10
N HIS A 6 15.50 5.97 10.70
CA HIS A 6 15.71 4.54 10.93
C HIS A 6 15.19 3.66 9.79
N LYS A 7 14.55 4.25 8.78
CA LYS A 7 14.04 3.50 7.63
C LYS A 7 15.17 2.94 6.79
N GLN A 8 15.05 1.66 6.43
CA GLN A 8 16.07 0.93 5.69
C GLN A 8 15.63 0.67 4.24
N ASN A 9 16.60 0.37 3.39
CA ASN A 9 16.37 0.04 1.97
C ASN A 9 15.81 -1.36 1.83
N ILE A 10 14.60 -1.56 2.32
CA ILE A 10 13.88 -2.83 2.28
C ILE A 10 12.61 -2.63 1.47
N ILE A 11 12.32 -3.57 0.58
CA ILE A 11 11.10 -3.61 -0.23
C ILE A 11 10.24 -4.76 0.28
N LEU A 12 9.12 -4.42 0.91
CA LEU A 12 8.18 -5.40 1.43
C LEU A 12 7.12 -5.75 0.39
N TYR A 13 6.66 -6.98 0.40
CA TYR A 13 5.59 -7.43 -0.48
C TYR A 13 4.74 -8.52 0.17
N ASN A 14 3.51 -8.68 -0.30
CA ASN A 14 2.64 -9.79 0.10
C ASN A 14 2.82 -10.94 -0.90
N PRO A 15 3.38 -12.09 -0.48
CA PRO A 15 3.67 -13.18 -1.41
C PRO A 15 2.42 -13.87 -1.96
N THR A 16 1.25 -13.65 -1.36
CA THR A 16 -0.01 -14.25 -1.83
C THR A 16 -0.71 -13.42 -2.91
N LYS A 17 -0.20 -12.23 -3.21
CA LYS A 17 -0.80 -11.32 -4.18
C LYS A 17 0.22 -10.84 -5.21
N GLY A 18 -0.13 -10.98 -6.50
CA GLY A 18 0.70 -10.48 -7.58
C GLY A 18 2.08 -11.13 -7.67
N TRP A 19 2.20 -12.39 -7.25
CA TRP A 19 3.49 -13.05 -7.13
C TRP A 19 4.28 -13.07 -8.44
N LYS A 20 3.62 -13.33 -9.58
CA LYS A 20 4.31 -13.42 -10.87
C LYS A 20 5.03 -12.11 -11.24
N VAL A 21 4.40 -10.98 -10.96
CA VAL A 21 5.00 -9.66 -11.21
C VAL A 21 6.14 -9.43 -10.22
N THR A 22 5.90 -9.66 -8.95
CA THR A 22 6.90 -9.48 -7.90
C THR A 22 8.14 -10.36 -8.13
N GLU A 23 7.94 -11.61 -8.56
CA GLU A 23 9.03 -12.52 -8.90
C GLU A 23 9.91 -11.97 -10.01
N ARG A 24 9.30 -11.38 -11.06
CA ARG A 24 10.05 -10.72 -12.14
C ARG A 24 10.96 -9.61 -11.60
N LEU A 25 10.46 -8.83 -10.66
CA LEU A 25 11.22 -7.73 -10.06
C LEU A 25 12.35 -8.25 -9.17
N ILE A 26 12.09 -9.27 -8.37
CA ILE A 26 13.12 -9.90 -7.53
C ILE A 26 14.24 -10.46 -8.41
N ASN A 27 13.91 -11.13 -9.50
CA ASN A 27 14.88 -11.69 -10.43
C ASN A 27 15.67 -10.61 -11.18
N ALA A 28 15.04 -9.47 -11.47
CA ALA A 28 15.69 -8.35 -12.15
C ALA A 28 16.64 -7.58 -11.24
N PHE A 29 16.38 -7.56 -9.94
CA PHE A 29 17.17 -6.81 -8.96
C PHE A 29 17.65 -7.72 -7.83
N PRO A 30 18.54 -8.70 -8.12
CA PRO A 30 18.92 -9.73 -7.15
C PRO A 30 19.70 -9.19 -5.94
N ASP A 31 20.33 -8.01 -6.07
CA ASP A 31 21.08 -7.38 -4.98
C ASP A 31 20.22 -6.51 -4.05
N TRP A 32 18.96 -6.32 -4.40
CA TRP A 32 18.05 -5.53 -3.59
C TRP A 32 17.40 -6.40 -2.51
N HIS A 33 17.07 -5.79 -1.38
CA HIS A 33 16.47 -6.50 -0.25
C HIS A 33 14.95 -6.52 -0.40
N PHE A 34 14.40 -7.57 -1.01
CA PHE A 34 12.97 -7.85 -1.02
C PHE A 34 12.63 -8.79 0.15
N GLU A 35 11.59 -8.47 0.89
CA GLU A 35 11.21 -9.25 2.06
C GLU A 35 9.70 -9.54 2.07
N PRO A 36 9.30 -10.83 2.16
CA PRO A 36 7.88 -11.20 2.16
C PRO A 36 7.23 -10.93 3.51
N LEU A 37 6.00 -10.45 3.48
CA LEU A 37 5.15 -10.34 4.67
C LEU A 37 4.33 -11.63 4.81
N LYS A 38 4.92 -12.63 5.46
CA LYS A 38 4.31 -13.94 5.61
C LYS A 38 4.61 -14.52 6.99
N GLY A 39 3.60 -15.14 7.61
CA GLY A 39 3.78 -15.82 8.89
C GLY A 39 4.07 -14.88 10.05
N LEU A 40 3.67 -13.62 9.95
CA LEU A 40 3.93 -12.60 10.96
C LEU A 40 2.69 -12.40 11.84
N ASN A 41 2.92 -12.25 13.16
CA ASN A 41 1.87 -11.72 14.02
C ASN A 41 1.76 -10.19 13.81
N ARG A 42 0.77 -9.58 14.46
CA ARG A 42 0.50 -8.14 14.28
C ARG A 42 1.68 -7.25 14.68
N GLU A 43 2.34 -7.59 15.78
CA GLU A 43 3.48 -6.84 16.27
C GLU A 43 4.67 -6.94 15.33
N GLN A 44 4.97 -8.14 14.85
CA GLN A 44 6.04 -8.38 13.87
C GLN A 44 5.77 -7.65 12.55
N LEU A 45 4.52 -7.66 12.09
CA LEU A 45 4.12 -6.95 10.88
C LEU A 45 4.35 -5.44 11.02
N SER A 46 3.91 -4.86 12.15
CA SER A 46 4.10 -3.43 12.42
C SER A 46 5.58 -3.06 12.44
N GLU A 47 6.41 -3.89 13.04
CA GLU A 47 7.84 -3.67 13.09
C GLU A 47 8.48 -3.68 11.70
N LYS A 48 8.12 -4.66 10.87
CA LYS A 48 8.59 -4.75 9.48
C LYS A 48 8.20 -3.51 8.67
N LEU A 49 6.94 -3.11 8.74
CA LEU A 49 6.44 -1.93 8.04
C LEU A 49 7.11 -0.64 8.53
N TYR A 50 7.41 -0.56 9.82
CA TYR A 50 8.09 0.59 10.40
C TYR A 50 9.53 0.72 9.88
N GLN A 51 10.22 -0.40 9.67
CA GLN A 51 11.63 -0.43 9.26
C GLN A 51 11.85 -0.19 7.77
N ALA A 52 10.88 -0.50 6.92
CA ALA A 52 11.06 -0.50 5.48
C ALA A 52 10.67 0.84 4.85
N LYS A 53 11.37 1.24 3.80
CA LYS A 53 11.05 2.43 3.00
C LYS A 53 9.92 2.19 2.01
N LEU A 54 9.77 0.96 1.49
CA LEU A 54 8.90 0.69 0.36
C LEU A 54 8.08 -0.57 0.57
N TYR A 55 6.79 -0.49 0.26
CA TYR A 55 5.90 -1.63 0.11
C TYR A 55 5.37 -1.65 -1.32
N ILE A 56 5.42 -2.82 -1.96
CA ILE A 56 4.92 -2.99 -3.32
C ILE A 56 3.76 -3.97 -3.35
N ASP A 57 2.78 -3.72 -4.22
CA ASP A 57 1.62 -4.59 -4.36
C ASP A 57 1.10 -4.54 -5.80
N PHE A 58 1.34 -5.62 -6.54
CA PHE A 58 0.89 -5.77 -7.93
C PHE A 58 -0.25 -6.77 -8.05
N GLY A 59 -0.92 -7.07 -6.94
CA GLY A 59 -2.08 -7.93 -6.93
C GLY A 59 -3.34 -7.21 -7.38
N HIS A 60 -4.40 -7.99 -7.57
CA HIS A 60 -5.73 -7.45 -7.82
C HIS A 60 -6.33 -6.97 -6.50
N HIS A 61 -6.85 -5.74 -6.49
CA HIS A 61 -7.45 -5.13 -5.31
C HIS A 61 -8.97 -5.00 -5.52
N PRO A 62 -9.78 -6.00 -5.15
CA PRO A 62 -11.23 -5.92 -5.25
C PRO A 62 -11.81 -5.15 -4.05
N GLY A 63 -11.81 -3.84 -4.11
CA GLY A 63 -12.23 -3.00 -3.00
C GLY A 63 -11.03 -2.42 -2.24
N ARG A 64 -11.26 -2.01 -0.98
CA ARG A 64 -10.22 -1.38 -0.15
C ARG A 64 -9.31 -2.42 0.47
N ASP A 65 -8.11 -2.60 -0.09
CA ASP A 65 -7.12 -3.50 0.47
C ASP A 65 -6.48 -2.87 1.70
N ARG A 66 -6.38 -3.67 2.76
CA ARG A 66 -5.87 -3.24 4.05
C ARG A 66 -4.36 -3.03 4.05
N MET A 67 -3.60 -3.87 3.35
CA MET A 67 -2.13 -3.88 3.48
C MET A 67 -1.45 -2.62 2.96
N PRO A 68 -1.79 -2.07 1.78
CA PRO A 68 -1.21 -0.80 1.35
C PRO A 68 -1.47 0.34 2.34
N ARG A 69 -2.63 0.36 2.95
CA ARG A 69 -3.02 1.37 3.93
C ARG A 69 -2.19 1.24 5.21
N GLU A 70 -2.04 0.02 5.73
CA GLU A 70 -1.19 -0.26 6.88
C GLU A 70 0.27 0.15 6.62
N ALA A 71 0.78 -0.17 5.43
CA ALA A 71 2.15 0.20 5.03
C ALA A 71 2.34 1.72 5.02
N ALA A 72 1.41 2.46 4.42
CA ALA A 72 1.47 3.92 4.38
C ALA A 72 1.40 4.52 5.79
N MET A 73 0.55 3.99 6.64
CA MET A 73 0.41 4.46 8.02
C MET A 73 1.68 4.23 8.85
N HIS A 74 2.48 3.24 8.49
CA HIS A 74 3.79 2.99 9.11
C HIS A 74 4.94 3.72 8.42
N GLY A 75 4.61 4.62 7.48
CA GLY A 75 5.59 5.48 6.82
C GLY A 75 6.27 4.89 5.60
N CYS A 76 5.81 3.76 5.07
CA CYS A 76 6.31 3.26 3.80
C CYS A 76 5.80 4.11 2.64
N CYS A 77 6.64 4.29 1.61
CA CYS A 77 6.16 4.65 0.29
C CYS A 77 5.53 3.43 -0.36
N LEU A 78 4.65 3.64 -1.32
CA LEU A 78 3.95 2.57 -2.02
C LEU A 78 4.27 2.61 -3.51
N ILE A 79 4.44 1.43 -4.11
CA ILE A 79 4.34 1.25 -5.56
C ILE A 79 3.31 0.15 -5.78
N THR A 80 2.27 0.43 -6.56
CA THR A 80 1.22 -0.53 -6.85
C THR A 80 1.01 -0.72 -8.34
N GLY A 81 0.32 -1.77 -8.72
CA GLY A 81 -0.19 -1.97 -10.06
C GLY A 81 -1.46 -1.15 -10.31
N LYS A 82 -2.02 -1.31 -11.51
CA LYS A 82 -3.26 -0.62 -11.92
C LYS A 82 -4.46 -1.56 -11.98
N LEU A 83 -4.40 -2.70 -11.28
CA LEU A 83 -5.47 -3.70 -11.25
C LEU A 83 -6.46 -3.41 -10.11
N GLY A 84 -7.74 -3.63 -10.37
CA GLY A 84 -8.79 -3.46 -9.36
C GLY A 84 -8.82 -2.05 -8.77
N SER A 85 -9.05 -1.95 -7.46
CA SER A 85 -9.17 -0.66 -6.77
C SER A 85 -7.85 0.11 -6.69
N ALA A 86 -6.71 -0.55 -6.88
CA ALA A 86 -5.41 0.14 -6.90
C ALA A 86 -5.30 1.12 -8.08
N GLY A 87 -6.01 0.87 -9.19
CA GLY A 87 -6.10 1.79 -10.31
C GLY A 87 -7.04 2.96 -10.07
N ASN A 88 -7.85 2.92 -9.02
CA ASN A 88 -8.87 3.92 -8.72
C ASN A 88 -8.36 4.94 -7.71
N MET A 89 -8.41 6.23 -8.06
CA MET A 89 -7.97 7.31 -7.19
C MET A 89 -8.87 7.51 -5.96
N VAL A 90 -10.10 6.99 -5.98
CA VAL A 90 -11.01 7.06 -4.84
C VAL A 90 -10.63 6.04 -3.78
N ASP A 91 -10.27 4.82 -4.18
CA ASP A 91 -9.94 3.72 -3.26
C ASP A 91 -8.49 3.78 -2.80
N LEU A 92 -7.58 4.20 -3.68
CA LEU A 92 -6.15 4.33 -3.38
C LEU A 92 -5.67 5.68 -3.95
N PRO A 93 -5.93 6.80 -3.23
CA PRO A 93 -5.64 8.14 -3.74
C PRO A 93 -4.16 8.52 -3.55
N ILE A 94 -3.27 7.74 -4.10
CA ILE A 94 -1.84 8.06 -4.18
C ILE A 94 -1.53 8.67 -5.54
N PRO A 95 -0.43 9.45 -5.67
CA PRO A 95 -0.10 10.06 -6.96
C PRO A 95 0.09 9.01 -8.06
N PRO A 96 -0.37 9.31 -9.30
CA PRO A 96 -0.34 8.32 -10.38
C PRO A 96 1.03 7.76 -10.73
N GLN A 97 2.11 8.51 -10.50
CA GLN A 97 3.46 8.04 -10.79
C GLN A 97 3.89 6.83 -9.96
N TYR A 98 3.20 6.54 -8.87
CA TYR A 98 3.46 5.36 -8.03
C TYR A 98 2.62 4.15 -8.42
N LYS A 99 1.75 4.28 -9.43
CA LYS A 99 0.94 3.19 -9.98
C LYS A 99 1.50 2.80 -11.33
N LEU A 100 2.07 1.60 -11.44
CA LEU A 100 2.74 1.13 -12.64
C LEU A 100 1.93 0.03 -13.33
N ASP A 101 1.96 0.04 -14.67
CA ASP A 101 1.35 -1.02 -15.48
C ASP A 101 2.36 -2.14 -15.70
N SER A 102 2.12 -3.30 -15.07
CA SER A 102 3.03 -4.44 -15.16
C SER A 102 3.07 -5.08 -16.55
N ASN A 103 2.13 -4.74 -17.43
CA ASN A 103 2.10 -5.20 -18.82
C ASN A 103 2.74 -4.21 -19.80
N ALA A 104 3.12 -3.03 -19.34
CA ALA A 104 3.74 -2.02 -20.21
C ALA A 104 5.17 -2.43 -20.57
N ASN A 105 5.59 -2.07 -21.79
CA ASN A 105 6.99 -2.17 -22.18
C ASN A 105 7.82 -1.25 -21.28
N GLY A 106 8.96 -1.76 -20.79
CA GLY A 106 9.82 -0.99 -19.91
C GLY A 106 9.34 -0.94 -18.45
N PHE A 107 8.39 -1.78 -18.07
CA PHE A 107 7.87 -1.83 -16.68
C PHE A 107 8.99 -2.07 -15.66
N VAL A 108 9.86 -3.05 -15.91
CA VAL A 108 10.95 -3.40 -14.98
C VAL A 108 11.90 -2.23 -14.79
N GLU A 109 12.26 -1.55 -15.86
CA GLU A 109 13.13 -0.37 -15.84
C GLU A 109 12.46 0.80 -15.10
N GLN A 110 11.18 1.04 -15.36
CA GLN A 110 10.40 2.08 -14.66
C GLN A 110 10.34 1.80 -13.17
N PHE A 111 10.08 0.56 -12.79
CA PHE A 111 10.08 0.17 -11.38
C PHE A 111 11.45 0.41 -10.76
N GLY A 112 12.51 -0.03 -11.44
CA GLY A 112 13.88 0.13 -10.96
C GLY A 112 14.25 1.58 -10.69
N LEU A 113 13.93 2.47 -11.63
CA LEU A 113 14.20 3.89 -11.48
C LEU A 113 13.41 4.50 -10.31
N LEU A 114 12.12 4.18 -10.23
CA LEU A 114 11.26 4.71 -9.17
C LEU A 114 11.69 4.20 -7.80
N ALA A 115 11.92 2.91 -7.65
CA ALA A 115 12.34 2.31 -6.39
C ALA A 115 13.71 2.84 -5.95
N ALA A 116 14.66 2.97 -6.87
CA ALA A 116 15.97 3.56 -6.56
C ALA A 116 15.85 5.01 -6.11
N ASN A 117 14.99 5.79 -6.75
CA ASN A 117 14.70 7.16 -6.33
C ASN A 117 14.11 7.23 -4.92
N ILE A 118 13.18 6.33 -4.61
CA ILE A 118 12.58 6.25 -3.27
C ILE A 118 13.66 5.92 -2.23
N MET A 119 14.51 4.95 -2.51
CA MET A 119 15.57 4.53 -1.58
C MET A 119 16.60 5.64 -1.34
N GLY A 120 17.02 6.33 -2.42
CA GLY A 120 18.04 7.37 -2.33
C GLY A 120 17.52 8.74 -1.90
N GLY A 121 16.24 9.02 -2.13
CA GLY A 121 15.60 10.30 -1.80
C GLY A 121 14.38 10.12 -0.93
N PHE A 122 14.43 9.24 0.06
CA PHE A 122 13.28 8.83 0.85
C PHE A 122 12.53 9.99 1.50
N PRO A 123 13.19 10.99 2.14
CA PRO A 123 12.44 12.09 2.78
C PRO A 123 11.51 12.83 1.82
N LYS A 124 11.95 13.04 0.58
CA LYS A 124 11.14 13.70 -0.45
C LYS A 124 9.91 12.86 -0.82
N HIS A 125 10.10 11.58 -1.06
CA HIS A 125 9.00 10.67 -1.40
C HIS A 125 8.07 10.44 -0.21
N PHE A 126 8.61 10.33 0.99
CA PHE A 126 7.82 10.25 2.21
C PHE A 126 6.85 11.44 2.32
N ALA A 127 7.33 12.64 2.05
CA ALA A 127 6.51 13.87 2.10
C ALA A 127 5.37 13.83 1.06
N VAL A 128 5.61 13.23 -0.11
CA VAL A 128 4.58 13.12 -1.15
C VAL A 128 3.38 12.27 -0.69
N PHE A 129 3.60 11.31 0.19
CA PHE A 129 2.54 10.47 0.73
C PHE A 129 1.81 11.07 1.95
N GLU A 130 2.20 12.24 2.40
CA GLU A 130 1.57 12.88 3.57
C GLU A 130 0.07 13.13 3.38
N PRO A 131 -0.42 13.66 2.23
CA PRO A 131 -1.87 13.81 2.04
C PRO A 131 -2.62 12.48 2.12
N TYR A 132 -2.04 11.40 1.61
CA TYR A 132 -2.63 10.08 1.70
C TYR A 132 -2.71 9.60 3.16
N ARG A 133 -1.65 9.79 3.94
CA ARG A 133 -1.64 9.42 5.37
C ARG A 133 -2.70 10.21 6.15
N LYS A 134 -2.83 11.50 5.87
CA LYS A 134 -3.88 12.33 6.49
C LYS A 134 -5.27 11.84 6.13
N TRP A 135 -5.49 11.51 4.87
CA TRP A 135 -6.76 10.96 4.40
C TRP A 135 -7.09 9.64 5.14
N LEU A 136 -6.09 8.78 5.33
CA LEU A 136 -6.26 7.53 6.08
C LEU A 136 -6.59 7.76 7.56
N GLN A 137 -6.00 8.78 8.18
CA GLN A 137 -6.27 9.13 9.58
C GLN A 137 -7.72 9.58 9.78
N ASP A 138 -8.29 10.27 8.81
CA ASP A 138 -9.67 10.75 8.86
C ASP A 138 -10.69 9.65 8.50
N GLU A 139 -10.28 8.67 7.72
CA GLU A 139 -11.15 7.61 7.22
C GLU A 139 -11.81 6.77 8.30
N PRO A 140 -11.17 6.38 9.41
CA PRO A 140 -11.82 5.61 10.46
C PRO A 140 -13.06 6.27 11.01
N ARG A 141 -13.07 7.60 11.15
CA ARG A 141 -14.25 8.35 11.61
C ARG A 141 -15.36 8.27 10.57
N ILE A 142 -15.04 8.53 9.30
CA ILE A 142 -16.00 8.44 8.18
C ILE A 142 -16.56 7.02 8.09
N PHE A 143 -15.71 6.02 8.20
CA PHE A 143 -16.10 4.61 8.14
C PHE A 143 -17.06 4.25 9.29
N LYS A 144 -16.78 4.71 10.52
CA LYS A 144 -17.65 4.49 11.67
C LYS A 144 -19.03 5.14 11.46
N GLU A 145 -19.05 6.35 10.91
CA GLU A 145 -20.28 7.06 10.58
C GLU A 145 -21.11 6.31 9.53
N GLN A 146 -20.45 5.79 8.51
CA GLN A 146 -21.09 4.99 7.45
C GLN A 146 -21.66 3.67 7.99
N ILE A 147 -20.93 2.98 8.86
CA ILE A 147 -21.40 1.75 9.51
C ILE A 147 -22.62 2.05 10.39
N ALA A 148 -22.58 3.09 11.20
CA ALA A 148 -23.68 3.49 12.04
C ALA A 148 -24.93 3.76 11.20
N ALA A 149 -24.79 4.50 10.09
CA ALA A 149 -25.88 4.77 9.16
C ALA A 149 -26.43 3.49 8.54
N TYR A 150 -25.54 2.55 8.16
CA TYR A 150 -25.94 1.26 7.60
C TYR A 150 -26.76 0.43 8.60
N PHE A 151 -26.33 0.34 9.85
CA PHE A 151 -27.05 -0.39 10.89
C PHE A 151 -28.40 0.22 11.19
N LEU A 152 -28.50 1.56 11.21
CA LEU A 152 -29.76 2.27 11.40
C LEU A 152 -30.76 1.96 10.28
N GLN A 153 -30.29 1.90 9.02
CA GLN A 153 -31.12 1.55 7.88
C GLN A 153 -31.56 0.08 7.93
N SER A 154 -30.69 -0.85 8.32
CA SER A 154 -31.00 -2.26 8.46
C SER A 154 -32.05 -2.50 9.54
N ASN A 155 -31.95 -1.80 10.68
CA ASN A 155 -32.92 -1.91 11.77
C ASN A 155 -34.31 -1.37 11.37
N LYS A 156 -34.38 -0.32 10.56
CA LYS A 156 -35.62 0.20 10.02
C LYS A 156 -36.27 -0.78 9.04
N GLY A 157 -35.45 -1.51 8.25
CA GLY A 157 -35.93 -2.53 7.34
C GLY A 157 -36.53 -3.74 8.05
N THR A 158 -35.98 -4.17 9.18
CA THR A 158 -36.48 -5.29 9.97
C THR A 158 -37.76 -4.95 10.72
N ASN A 159 -37.94 -3.71 11.15
CA ASN A 159 -39.17 -3.29 11.83
C ASN A 159 -40.35 -3.16 10.86
N ASN A 160 -40.15 -3.06 9.58
CA ASN A 160 -41.21 -3.00 8.57
C ASN A 160 -41.66 -4.37 8.08
N GLN A 161 -41.02 -5.47 8.48
CA GLN A 161 -41.36 -6.84 8.10
C GLN A 161 -42.10 -7.60 9.23
N SER A 162 -42.28 -6.96 10.35
CA SER A 162 -43.12 -7.48 11.45
C SER A 162 -44.45 -6.74 11.46
#